data_5466640bae79ff7e33cad2017fb94c9e
#
_entry.id   5466640bae79ff7e33cad2017fb94c9e
#
_cell.length_a   1.000
_cell.length_b   1.000
_cell.length_c   1.000
_cell.angle_alpha   90.00
_cell.angle_beta   90.00
_cell.angle_gamma   90.00
#
_symmetry.space_group_name_H-M   'P 1'
#
loop_
_entity.id
_entity.type
_entity.pdbx_description
1 polymer ?
#
loop_
_entity_poly.entity_id
_entity_poly.type
_entity_poly.pdbx_seq_one_letter_code
_entity_poly.pdbx_strand_id
1 'polypeptide(L)'
;MINSLILAAAGLAVSAVDPMIGTEATGHAFPGPCRPFGLVQPSPDTGNGNWDHCAGYVGTDRRIRRFSQTHLNGTGNTSLGDVAIMPFVGKPPADGDFSAAYEKRDEHAELGSYRVTLANGVRVEIAAGVRLARYRITFPEGRPGGLLLDFPYGLYREPESEVLLTRACRVEKVSNRRLRGQNVSDVRTTRRICYVVDFDRAADSLEVLAMRKGPQYAATFSGGGPVEVAIALSSRSTDGAERRRDEGTEAGGKVSAGASAVRSWRVG
;
A
#
# COMPACT_ATOMS: atom_id res chain seq x y z
N MET A 1 1.55 41.08 5.17
CA MET A 1 2.36 40.83 3.96
C MET A 1 3.44 39.79 4.21
N ILE A 2 4.20 39.80 5.29
CA ILE A 2 5.28 38.84 5.58
C ILE A 2 4.78 37.38 5.66
N ASN A 3 3.65 37.12 6.30
CA ASN A 3 3.09 35.78 6.44
C ASN A 3 2.66 35.15 5.08
N SER A 4 2.21 35.97 4.14
CA SER A 4 1.82 35.47 2.81
C SER A 4 3.02 35.07 1.95
N LEU A 5 4.15 35.79 2.10
CA LEU A 5 5.40 35.46 1.42
C LEU A 5 6.05 34.18 1.98
N ILE A 6 6.01 33.99 3.29
CA ILE A 6 6.54 32.77 3.94
C ILE A 6 5.72 31.53 3.53
N LEU A 7 4.39 31.65 3.46
CA LEU A 7 3.53 30.57 2.98
C LEU A 7 3.76 30.24 1.50
N ALA A 8 3.97 31.27 0.67
CA ALA A 8 4.26 31.08 -0.75
C ALA A 8 5.62 30.41 -0.97
N ALA A 9 6.66 30.83 -0.22
CA ALA A 9 7.99 30.22 -0.27
C ALA A 9 7.99 28.78 0.23
N ALA A 10 7.26 28.48 1.32
CA ALA A 10 7.09 27.12 1.81
C ALA A 10 6.35 26.22 0.79
N GLY A 11 5.33 26.76 0.11
CA GLY A 11 4.60 26.06 -0.94
C GLY A 11 5.48 25.72 -2.14
N LEU A 12 6.34 26.65 -2.56
CA LEU A 12 7.32 26.44 -3.64
C LEU A 12 8.39 25.40 -3.26
N ALA A 13 8.90 25.44 -2.00
CA ALA A 13 9.88 24.48 -1.53
C ALA A 13 9.31 23.05 -1.47
N VAL A 14 8.05 22.88 -1.09
CA VAL A 14 7.37 21.56 -1.04
C VAL A 14 7.15 21.02 -2.45
N SER A 15 6.80 21.84 -3.43
CA SER A 15 6.58 21.41 -4.82
C SER A 15 7.88 21.04 -5.57
N ALA A 16 9.04 21.42 -5.03
CA ALA A 16 10.34 21.07 -5.59
C ALA A 16 10.85 19.69 -5.15
N VAL A 17 10.17 19.03 -4.20
CA VAL A 17 10.56 17.68 -3.78
C VAL A 17 9.98 16.64 -4.72
N ASP A 18 10.86 15.87 -5.35
CA ASP A 18 10.50 14.76 -6.23
C ASP A 18 10.71 13.41 -5.50
N PRO A 19 9.62 12.71 -5.12
CA PRO A 19 9.73 11.41 -4.45
C PRO A 19 10.29 10.29 -5.35
N MET A 20 10.45 10.52 -6.65
CA MET A 20 11.04 9.56 -7.58
C MET A 20 12.57 9.55 -7.53
N ILE A 21 13.20 10.53 -6.89
CA ILE A 21 14.66 10.56 -6.73
C ILE A 21 15.12 9.35 -5.93
N GLY A 22 16.12 8.62 -6.47
CA GLY A 22 16.67 7.41 -5.86
C GLY A 22 15.86 6.12 -6.11
N THR A 23 14.81 6.17 -6.94
CA THR A 23 14.01 4.97 -7.27
C THR A 23 14.61 4.15 -8.42
N GLU A 24 15.69 4.60 -9.03
CA GLU A 24 16.36 3.90 -10.13
C GLU A 24 17.67 3.25 -9.69
N ALA A 25 18.10 2.26 -10.45
CA ALA A 25 19.33 1.49 -10.21
C ALA A 25 19.41 1.02 -8.74
N THR A 26 20.53 1.28 -8.08
CA THR A 26 20.82 0.89 -6.69
C THR A 26 20.48 1.98 -5.66
N GLY A 27 19.60 2.92 -6.00
CA GLY A 27 19.20 3.97 -5.06
C GLY A 27 18.31 3.46 -3.94
N HIS A 28 17.60 2.35 -4.16
CA HIS A 28 16.78 1.64 -3.18
C HIS A 28 15.78 2.57 -2.47
N ALA A 29 15.12 3.43 -3.22
CA ALA A 29 14.05 4.30 -2.72
C ALA A 29 12.69 3.84 -3.26
N PHE A 30 11.63 4.14 -2.51
CA PHE A 30 10.24 3.89 -2.91
C PHE A 30 9.51 5.23 -3.08
N PRO A 31 8.59 5.35 -4.06
CA PRO A 31 7.92 6.61 -4.37
C PRO A 31 6.66 6.86 -3.53
N GLY A 32 6.23 5.91 -2.74
CA GLY A 32 4.99 5.99 -1.99
C GLY A 32 5.02 7.03 -0.86
N PRO A 33 3.85 7.52 -0.41
CA PRO A 33 3.77 8.51 0.64
C PRO A 33 4.19 7.95 2.01
N CYS A 34 4.85 8.77 2.80
CA CYS A 34 5.13 8.48 4.21
C CYS A 34 5.05 9.75 5.05
N ARG A 35 4.82 9.60 6.35
CA ARG A 35 4.91 10.67 7.34
C ARG A 35 6.21 10.51 8.14
N PRO A 36 6.82 11.59 8.62
CA PRO A 36 7.96 11.51 9.54
C PRO A 36 7.64 10.59 10.72
N PHE A 37 8.54 9.63 10.98
CA PHE A 37 8.40 8.59 12.02
C PHE A 37 7.15 7.71 11.88
N GLY A 38 6.53 7.67 10.68
CA GLY A 38 5.38 6.81 10.39
C GLY A 38 5.75 5.34 10.36
N LEU A 39 4.82 4.49 10.84
CA LEU A 39 4.94 3.03 10.73
C LEU A 39 4.53 2.55 9.34
N VAL A 40 3.66 3.29 8.65
CA VAL A 40 3.22 2.96 7.30
C VAL A 40 4.00 3.76 6.27
N GLN A 41 4.50 3.06 5.26
CA GLN A 41 5.12 3.57 4.04
C GLN A 41 4.50 2.82 2.84
N PRO A 42 3.21 3.06 2.54
CA PRO A 42 2.55 2.35 1.45
C PRO A 42 3.14 2.76 0.11
N SER A 43 3.49 1.76 -0.70
CA SER A 43 4.13 2.00 -2.00
C SER A 43 3.87 0.84 -2.96
N PRO A 44 3.98 1.05 -4.29
CA PRO A 44 4.03 -0.03 -5.24
C PRO A 44 5.31 -0.87 -5.09
N ASP A 45 5.16 -2.16 -5.30
CA ASP A 45 6.24 -3.13 -5.44
C ASP A 45 6.30 -3.61 -6.89
N THR A 46 7.43 -3.42 -7.56
CA THR A 46 7.63 -3.81 -8.96
C THR A 46 8.47 -5.07 -9.10
N GLY A 47 9.27 -5.36 -8.11
CA GLY A 47 10.25 -6.44 -8.15
C GLY A 47 9.81 -7.75 -7.52
N ASN A 48 10.72 -8.70 -7.57
CA ASN A 48 10.59 -10.05 -7.05
C ASN A 48 11.46 -10.31 -5.81
N GLY A 49 12.05 -9.26 -5.23
CA GLY A 49 12.87 -9.34 -4.02
C GLY A 49 14.36 -9.58 -4.26
N ASN A 50 14.87 -9.40 -5.48
CA ASN A 50 16.30 -9.37 -5.74
C ASN A 50 16.95 -8.09 -5.16
N TRP A 51 18.27 -7.98 -5.28
CA TRP A 51 19.03 -6.85 -4.74
C TRP A 51 18.53 -5.48 -5.21
N ASP A 52 18.21 -5.33 -6.50
CA ASP A 52 17.79 -4.04 -7.06
C ASP A 52 16.42 -3.60 -6.51
N HIS A 53 15.61 -4.54 -6.04
CA HIS A 53 14.28 -4.31 -5.50
C HIS A 53 14.22 -4.30 -3.96
N CYS A 54 15.32 -3.96 -3.29
CA CYS A 54 15.36 -3.93 -1.82
C CYS A 54 14.28 -3.02 -1.20
N ALA A 55 13.96 -1.91 -1.86
CA ALA A 55 12.88 -1.01 -1.46
C ALA A 55 11.51 -1.38 -2.06
N GLY A 56 11.39 -2.52 -2.74
CA GLY A 56 10.18 -2.98 -3.41
C GLY A 56 10.00 -2.42 -4.82
N TYR A 57 10.47 -1.22 -5.10
CA TYR A 57 10.24 -0.48 -6.32
C TYR A 57 11.54 -0.17 -7.07
N VAL A 58 11.49 -0.31 -8.41
CA VAL A 58 12.54 0.17 -9.32
C VAL A 58 11.91 0.99 -10.43
N GLY A 59 12.38 2.23 -10.60
CA GLY A 59 11.82 3.23 -11.51
C GLY A 59 11.79 2.84 -12.99
N THR A 60 12.62 1.90 -13.42
CA THR A 60 12.65 1.40 -14.81
C THR A 60 11.62 0.31 -15.10
N ASP A 61 11.03 -0.28 -14.08
CA ASP A 61 10.02 -1.33 -14.24
C ASP A 61 8.71 -0.80 -14.82
N ARG A 62 7.96 -1.71 -15.44
CA ARG A 62 6.68 -1.42 -16.11
C ARG A 62 5.54 -2.32 -15.62
N ARG A 63 5.73 -3.03 -14.52
CA ARG A 63 4.70 -3.86 -13.90
C ARG A 63 4.72 -3.67 -12.39
N ILE A 64 3.56 -3.42 -11.82
CA ILE A 64 3.35 -3.43 -10.37
C ILE A 64 2.85 -4.81 -9.98
N ARG A 65 3.49 -5.41 -8.98
CA ARG A 65 3.14 -6.74 -8.46
C ARG A 65 2.21 -6.66 -7.28
N ARG A 66 2.44 -5.68 -6.40
CA ARG A 66 1.67 -5.43 -5.17
C ARG A 66 1.80 -3.96 -4.77
N PHE A 67 0.97 -3.60 -3.82
CA PHE A 67 1.12 -2.39 -3.01
C PHE A 67 1.23 -2.83 -1.55
N SER A 68 2.42 -2.77 -0.97
CA SER A 68 2.63 -3.18 0.43
C SER A 68 2.74 -1.97 1.37
N GLN A 69 2.69 -2.23 2.69
CA GLN A 69 2.51 -1.15 3.67
C GLN A 69 3.80 -0.69 4.34
N THR A 70 4.89 -1.42 4.18
CA THR A 70 6.15 -1.10 4.88
C THR A 70 7.35 -1.23 3.95
N HIS A 71 8.18 -0.17 3.92
CA HIS A 71 9.37 -0.09 3.08
C HIS A 71 10.53 0.56 3.83
N LEU A 72 11.74 0.37 3.31
CA LEU A 72 12.96 1.06 3.76
C LEU A 72 13.59 1.77 2.57
N ASN A 73 14.15 2.96 2.79
CA ASN A 73 14.89 3.71 1.80
C ASN A 73 16.40 3.56 2.00
N GLY A 74 17.12 3.33 0.91
CA GLY A 74 18.59 3.43 0.85
C GLY A 74 19.35 2.37 1.63
N THR A 75 18.72 1.30 2.10
CA THR A 75 19.36 0.35 3.02
C THR A 75 19.93 -0.89 2.34
N GLY A 76 19.58 -1.18 1.10
CA GLY A 76 19.93 -2.44 0.45
C GLY A 76 19.40 -3.68 1.22
N ASN A 77 18.28 -3.56 1.92
CA ASN A 77 17.71 -4.62 2.75
C ASN A 77 16.23 -4.84 2.42
N THR A 78 15.89 -6.07 2.06
CA THR A 78 14.55 -6.51 1.64
C THR A 78 13.69 -7.03 2.78
N SER A 79 13.73 -6.44 3.95
CA SER A 79 13.15 -7.02 5.17
C SER A 79 11.70 -6.66 5.47
N LEU A 80 11.04 -5.90 4.62
CA LEU A 80 9.69 -5.37 4.83
C LEU A 80 8.71 -5.85 3.76
N GLY A 81 7.62 -5.14 3.52
CA GLY A 81 6.57 -5.51 2.57
C GLY A 81 5.37 -6.13 3.25
N ASP A 82 5.00 -5.69 4.46
CA ASP A 82 3.87 -6.27 5.17
C ASP A 82 2.54 -5.89 4.52
N VAL A 83 1.59 -6.82 4.57
CA VAL A 83 0.18 -6.61 4.20
C VAL A 83 0.04 -5.97 2.82
N ALA A 84 0.24 -6.75 1.80
CA ALA A 84 0.12 -6.26 0.43
C ALA A 84 -1.30 -6.39 -0.11
N ILE A 85 -1.65 -5.49 -1.01
CA ILE A 85 -2.88 -5.54 -1.78
C ILE A 85 -2.58 -5.41 -3.27
N MET A 86 -3.47 -5.96 -4.12
CA MET A 86 -3.37 -5.77 -5.56
C MET A 86 -4.76 -5.80 -6.19
N PRO A 87 -5.20 -4.72 -6.87
CA PRO A 87 -6.48 -4.73 -7.55
C PRO A 87 -6.43 -5.55 -8.84
N PHE A 88 -7.57 -6.16 -9.16
CA PHE A 88 -7.80 -6.87 -10.42
C PHE A 88 -9.20 -6.57 -10.96
N VAL A 89 -9.45 -6.90 -12.22
CA VAL A 89 -10.74 -6.71 -12.87
C VAL A 89 -11.32 -8.07 -13.25
N GLY A 90 -12.59 -8.28 -12.97
CA GLY A 90 -13.28 -9.55 -13.24
C GLY A 90 -12.96 -10.62 -12.20
N LYS A 91 -12.59 -11.82 -12.67
CA LYS A 91 -12.25 -12.96 -11.79
C LYS A 91 -10.77 -12.93 -11.41
N PRO A 92 -10.40 -13.48 -10.26
CA PRO A 92 -8.99 -13.72 -9.92
C PRO A 92 -8.26 -14.46 -11.05
N PRO A 93 -7.01 -14.07 -11.39
CA PRO A 93 -6.21 -14.75 -12.40
C PRO A 93 -6.00 -16.23 -12.07
N ALA A 94 -6.24 -17.12 -13.04
CA ALA A 94 -6.14 -18.57 -12.83
C ALA A 94 -4.69 -19.03 -12.58
N ASP A 95 -3.70 -18.32 -13.14
CA ASP A 95 -2.28 -18.54 -12.93
C ASP A 95 -1.73 -17.97 -11.61
N GLY A 96 -2.56 -17.21 -10.89
CA GLY A 96 -2.19 -16.55 -9.64
C GLY A 96 -1.29 -15.32 -9.82
N ASP A 97 -1.06 -14.85 -11.05
CA ASP A 97 -0.33 -13.60 -11.32
C ASP A 97 -1.28 -12.41 -11.34
N PHE A 98 -1.34 -11.70 -10.22
CA PHE A 98 -2.12 -10.48 -10.08
C PHE A 98 -1.38 -9.21 -10.56
N SER A 99 -0.13 -9.32 -11.02
CA SER A 99 0.63 -8.16 -11.44
C SER A 99 -0.02 -7.45 -12.63
N ALA A 100 0.09 -6.14 -12.69
CA ALA A 100 -0.45 -5.35 -13.79
C ALA A 100 0.62 -4.43 -14.38
N ALA A 101 0.62 -4.31 -15.71
CA ALA A 101 1.45 -3.35 -16.41
C ALA A 101 0.95 -1.91 -16.17
N TYR A 102 1.85 -0.95 -16.33
CA TYR A 102 1.54 0.49 -16.29
C TYR A 102 2.54 1.29 -17.13
N GLU A 103 2.15 2.48 -17.53
CA GLU A 103 3.04 3.41 -18.22
C GLU A 103 3.52 4.49 -17.25
N LYS A 104 4.78 4.93 -17.39
CA LYS A 104 5.35 5.97 -16.51
C LYS A 104 4.61 7.29 -16.56
N ARG A 105 4.04 7.67 -17.70
CA ARG A 105 3.20 8.87 -17.83
C ARG A 105 1.92 8.82 -16.99
N ASP A 106 1.47 7.63 -16.61
CA ASP A 106 0.26 7.39 -15.82
C ASP A 106 0.56 7.23 -14.32
N GLU A 107 1.84 7.38 -13.93
CA GLU A 107 2.34 7.32 -12.57
C GLU A 107 2.72 8.71 -12.07
N HIS A 108 2.32 9.04 -10.85
CA HIS A 108 2.61 10.31 -10.23
C HIS A 108 2.89 10.13 -8.74
N ALA A 109 4.02 10.64 -8.28
CA ALA A 109 4.39 10.69 -6.88
C ALA A 109 4.54 12.17 -6.45
N GLU A 110 3.95 12.52 -5.33
CA GLU A 110 4.06 13.83 -4.71
C GLU A 110 4.23 13.65 -3.21
N LEU A 111 4.71 14.68 -2.50
CA LEU A 111 4.78 14.62 -1.05
C LEU A 111 3.41 14.33 -0.44
N GLY A 112 3.31 13.17 0.20
CA GLY A 112 2.09 12.72 0.89
C GLY A 112 1.08 12.00 0.04
N SER A 113 1.31 11.83 -1.28
CA SER A 113 0.43 11.05 -2.15
C SER A 113 1.18 10.33 -3.26
N TYR A 114 0.59 9.23 -3.71
CA TYR A 114 1.00 8.48 -4.89
C TYR A 114 -0.23 8.07 -5.68
N ARG A 115 -0.15 8.07 -6.99
CA ARG A 115 -1.22 7.57 -7.87
C ARG A 115 -0.67 6.91 -9.11
N VAL A 116 -1.38 5.91 -9.60
CA VAL A 116 -1.06 5.23 -10.86
C VAL A 116 -2.34 4.72 -11.52
N THR A 117 -2.38 4.73 -12.84
CA THR A 117 -3.39 4.01 -13.62
C THR A 117 -2.74 2.78 -14.25
N LEU A 118 -3.27 1.61 -13.91
CA LEU A 118 -2.81 0.32 -14.41
C LEU A 118 -3.37 0.06 -15.81
N ALA A 119 -2.69 -0.74 -16.61
CA ALA A 119 -3.11 -1.07 -17.99
C ALA A 119 -4.48 -1.75 -18.09
N ASN A 120 -4.95 -2.39 -17.00
CA ASN A 120 -6.30 -2.94 -16.92
C ASN A 120 -7.39 -1.89 -16.63
N GLY A 121 -7.02 -0.60 -16.57
CA GLY A 121 -7.90 0.53 -16.34
C GLY A 121 -8.17 0.84 -14.87
N VAL A 122 -7.60 0.11 -13.92
CA VAL A 122 -7.75 0.42 -12.50
C VAL A 122 -6.85 1.58 -12.12
N ARG A 123 -7.42 2.59 -11.46
CA ARG A 123 -6.67 3.68 -10.84
C ARG A 123 -6.50 3.44 -9.36
N VAL A 124 -5.27 3.55 -8.89
CA VAL A 124 -4.90 3.44 -7.47
C VAL A 124 -4.36 4.78 -7.00
N GLU A 125 -4.92 5.30 -5.92
CA GLU A 125 -4.47 6.51 -5.24
C GLU A 125 -4.16 6.16 -3.79
N ILE A 126 -3.02 6.64 -3.28
CA ILE A 126 -2.49 6.29 -1.96
C ILE A 126 -2.20 7.56 -1.17
N ALA A 127 -2.57 7.56 0.09
CA ALA A 127 -2.16 8.55 1.07
C ALA A 127 -1.76 7.86 2.38
N ALA A 128 -0.85 8.48 3.13
CA ALA A 128 -0.35 7.92 4.39
C ALA A 128 -0.49 8.88 5.56
N GLY A 129 -1.00 8.36 6.66
CA GLY A 129 -0.85 8.93 7.99
C GLY A 129 0.37 8.32 8.70
N VAL A 130 0.46 8.48 10.03
CA VAL A 130 1.57 7.91 10.82
C VAL A 130 1.46 6.38 10.94
N ARG A 131 0.25 5.84 11.02
CA ARG A 131 -0.02 4.42 11.25
C ARG A 131 -1.19 3.88 10.40
N LEU A 132 -1.68 4.67 9.47
CA LEU A 132 -2.82 4.37 8.64
C LEU A 132 -2.49 4.72 7.19
N ALA A 133 -2.54 3.72 6.32
CA ALA A 133 -2.53 3.89 4.88
C ALA A 133 -3.98 3.96 4.36
N ARG A 134 -4.23 4.83 3.41
CA ARG A 134 -5.52 4.94 2.71
C ARG A 134 -5.32 4.76 1.24
N TYR A 135 -6.15 3.94 0.66
CA TYR A 135 -6.22 3.70 -0.77
C TYR A 135 -7.60 4.10 -1.28
N ARG A 136 -7.62 4.74 -2.44
CA ARG A 136 -8.81 4.84 -3.27
C ARG A 136 -8.53 4.07 -4.55
N ILE A 137 -9.26 2.99 -4.75
CA ILE A 137 -9.13 2.11 -5.90
C ILE A 137 -10.37 2.31 -6.77
N THR A 138 -10.19 2.87 -7.96
CA THR A 138 -11.29 3.11 -8.90
C THR A 138 -11.23 2.06 -10.00
N PHE A 139 -12.25 1.23 -10.08
CA PHE A 139 -12.41 0.22 -11.11
C PHE A 139 -13.09 0.81 -12.35
N PRO A 140 -12.77 0.29 -13.57
CA PRO A 140 -13.45 0.70 -14.79
C PRO A 140 -14.96 0.53 -14.67
N GLU A 141 -15.70 1.48 -15.27
CA GLU A 141 -17.16 1.42 -15.31
C GLU A 141 -17.67 0.11 -15.93
N GLY A 142 -18.78 -0.41 -15.40
CA GLY A 142 -19.43 -1.60 -15.91
C GLY A 142 -18.65 -2.92 -15.75
N ARG A 143 -17.48 -2.88 -15.10
CA ARG A 143 -16.67 -4.08 -14.87
C ARG A 143 -16.57 -4.39 -13.37
N PRO A 144 -16.80 -5.66 -12.96
CA PRO A 144 -16.58 -6.06 -11.58
C PRO A 144 -15.12 -5.81 -11.17
N GLY A 145 -14.93 -5.22 -10.00
CA GLY A 145 -13.62 -5.03 -9.41
C GLY A 145 -13.28 -6.11 -8.40
N GLY A 146 -12.01 -6.34 -8.18
CA GLY A 146 -11.54 -7.21 -7.12
C GLY A 146 -10.24 -6.73 -6.50
N LEU A 147 -9.98 -7.17 -5.29
CA LEU A 147 -8.78 -6.85 -4.53
C LEU A 147 -8.20 -8.13 -3.92
N LEU A 148 -6.98 -8.46 -4.33
CA LEU A 148 -6.17 -9.42 -3.61
C LEU A 148 -5.68 -8.78 -2.33
N LEU A 149 -5.80 -9.50 -1.22
CA LEU A 149 -5.21 -9.19 0.08
C LEU A 149 -4.17 -10.26 0.38
N ASP A 150 -2.91 -9.89 0.30
CA ASP A 150 -1.76 -10.82 0.44
C ASP A 150 -1.09 -10.57 1.79
N PHE A 151 -1.61 -11.21 2.83
CA PHE A 151 -1.15 -11.00 4.20
C PHE A 151 0.25 -11.56 4.47
N PRO A 152 0.64 -12.75 3.96
CA PRO A 152 1.97 -13.29 4.16
C PRO A 152 3.03 -12.68 3.22
N TYR A 153 2.70 -11.61 2.51
CA TYR A 153 3.62 -10.97 1.58
C TYR A 153 4.85 -10.40 2.28
N GLY A 154 5.96 -10.38 1.58
CA GLY A 154 7.22 -9.73 1.95
C GLY A 154 8.04 -9.42 0.71
N LEU A 155 8.90 -8.42 0.77
CA LEU A 155 9.75 -8.00 -0.36
C LEU A 155 10.80 -9.04 -0.72
N TYR A 156 11.26 -9.82 0.26
CA TYR A 156 12.30 -10.82 0.06
C TYR A 156 11.75 -12.11 -0.55
N ARG A 157 12.21 -12.43 -1.75
CA ARG A 157 11.94 -13.70 -2.43
C ARG A 157 13.21 -14.16 -3.13
N GLU A 158 14.12 -14.78 -2.41
CA GLU A 158 15.15 -15.58 -3.08
C GLU A 158 14.56 -16.94 -3.48
N PRO A 159 14.72 -17.34 -4.75
CA PRO A 159 14.24 -18.64 -5.22
C PRO A 159 14.90 -19.82 -4.49
N GLU A 160 16.10 -19.64 -3.98
CA GLU A 160 16.94 -20.68 -3.40
C GLU A 160 16.98 -20.69 -1.86
N SER A 161 16.65 -19.61 -1.21
CA SER A 161 16.48 -19.57 0.23
C SER A 161 14.99 -19.54 0.56
N GLU A 162 14.45 -20.63 1.03
CA GLU A 162 13.12 -20.67 1.66
C GLU A 162 13.05 -19.88 2.97
N VAL A 163 13.92 -18.92 3.16
CA VAL A 163 13.88 -18.01 4.30
C VAL A 163 12.73 -17.07 4.12
N LEU A 164 11.59 -17.57 4.49
CA LEU A 164 10.40 -16.78 4.56
C LEU A 164 10.49 -15.80 5.69
N LEU A 165 10.34 -14.58 5.30
CA LEU A 165 10.22 -13.48 6.23
C LEU A 165 9.03 -13.66 7.17
N THR A 166 7.93 -14.21 6.69
CA THR A 166 6.74 -14.47 7.51
C THR A 166 6.78 -15.87 8.11
N ARG A 167 7.04 -15.96 9.42
CA ARG A 167 6.98 -17.21 10.21
C ARG A 167 5.56 -17.59 10.61
N ALA A 168 4.73 -16.59 10.88
CA ALA A 168 3.34 -16.80 11.23
C ALA A 168 2.49 -15.67 10.70
N CYS A 169 1.37 -16.02 10.09
CA CYS A 169 0.36 -15.10 9.64
C CYS A 169 -0.99 -15.59 10.13
N ARG A 170 -1.69 -14.76 10.91
CA ARG A 170 -3.03 -15.04 11.41
C ARG A 170 -3.96 -13.94 10.95
N VAL A 171 -5.03 -14.32 10.31
CA VAL A 171 -6.07 -13.40 9.82
C VAL A 171 -7.42 -13.86 10.36
N GLU A 172 -8.17 -12.92 10.87
CA GLU A 172 -9.56 -13.06 11.24
C GLU A 172 -10.42 -12.25 10.27
N LYS A 173 -11.35 -12.90 9.62
CA LYS A 173 -12.41 -12.24 8.85
C LYS A 173 -13.52 -11.84 9.82
N VAL A 174 -13.58 -10.56 10.17
CA VAL A 174 -14.61 -10.00 11.07
C VAL A 174 -15.94 -9.84 10.32
N SER A 175 -15.88 -9.40 9.06
CA SER A 175 -17.04 -9.23 8.19
C SER A 175 -16.58 -9.09 6.73
N ASN A 176 -17.49 -8.94 5.78
CA ASN A 176 -17.14 -8.61 4.39
C ASN A 176 -16.59 -7.16 4.21
N ARG A 177 -16.49 -6.40 5.31
CA ARG A 177 -15.87 -5.06 5.31
C ARG A 177 -14.55 -5.02 6.07
N ARG A 178 -14.25 -6.03 6.92
CA ARG A 178 -13.12 -5.97 7.84
C ARG A 178 -12.40 -7.30 7.98
N LEU A 179 -11.09 -7.24 7.83
CA LEU A 179 -10.17 -8.27 8.30
C LEU A 179 -9.22 -7.64 9.32
N ARG A 180 -8.76 -8.46 10.27
CA ARG A 180 -7.72 -8.08 11.22
C ARG A 180 -6.79 -9.24 11.47
N GLY A 181 -5.58 -8.96 11.92
CA GLY A 181 -4.64 -10.03 12.18
C GLY A 181 -3.27 -9.56 12.59
N GLN A 182 -2.34 -10.51 12.53
CA GLN A 182 -0.94 -10.25 12.80
C GLN A 182 -0.03 -11.12 11.96
N ASN A 183 1.10 -10.56 11.59
CA ASN A 183 2.24 -11.27 11.00
C ASN A 183 3.41 -11.26 11.97
N VAL A 184 4.13 -12.36 12.03
CA VAL A 184 5.43 -12.46 12.68
C VAL A 184 6.43 -12.79 11.59
N SER A 185 7.40 -11.93 11.40
CA SER A 185 8.46 -12.08 10.39
C SER A 185 9.83 -12.04 11.04
N ASP A 186 10.79 -12.66 10.34
CA ASP A 186 12.14 -12.87 10.85
C ASP A 186 13.15 -12.63 9.75
N VAL A 187 13.77 -11.48 9.71
CA VAL A 187 14.88 -11.21 8.78
C VAL A 187 16.10 -10.89 9.54
N ARG A 188 16.39 -10.38 10.45
CA ARG A 188 17.56 -10.13 11.31
C ARG A 188 17.11 -10.10 12.76
N THR A 189 15.88 -9.69 12.96
CA THR A 189 15.20 -9.65 14.24
C THR A 189 13.76 -10.09 14.06
N THR A 190 13.21 -10.77 15.05
CA THR A 190 11.80 -11.12 15.06
C THR A 190 10.96 -9.86 15.18
N ARG A 191 10.07 -9.65 14.22
CA ARG A 191 9.17 -8.50 14.16
C ARG A 191 7.72 -8.96 14.12
N ARG A 192 6.88 -8.29 14.89
CA ARG A 192 5.42 -8.48 14.84
C ARG A 192 4.76 -7.23 14.28
N ILE A 193 3.87 -7.41 13.32
CA ILE A 193 2.98 -6.38 12.82
C ILE A 193 1.54 -6.87 12.98
N CYS A 194 0.75 -6.11 13.71
CA CYS A 194 -0.69 -6.28 13.82
C CYS A 194 -1.37 -5.29 12.87
N TYR A 195 -2.49 -5.68 12.27
CA TYR A 195 -3.17 -4.87 11.26
C TYR A 195 -4.68 -4.99 11.33
N VAL A 196 -5.33 -3.96 10.81
CA VAL A 196 -6.75 -3.94 10.46
C VAL A 196 -6.87 -3.44 9.03
N VAL A 197 -7.64 -4.14 8.22
CA VAL A 197 -7.99 -3.74 6.85
C VAL A 197 -9.50 -3.53 6.80
N ASP A 198 -9.92 -2.34 6.42
CA ASP A 198 -11.32 -1.96 6.26
C ASP A 198 -11.63 -1.49 4.85
N PHE A 199 -12.81 -1.82 4.36
CA PHE A 199 -13.40 -1.26 3.16
C PHE A 199 -14.49 -0.25 3.54
N ASP A 200 -14.68 0.80 2.75
CA ASP A 200 -15.77 1.78 2.94
C ASP A 200 -17.15 1.16 2.67
N ARG A 201 -17.20 0.09 1.88
CA ARG A 201 -18.41 -0.73 1.62
C ARG A 201 -18.09 -2.22 1.78
N ALA A 202 -19.11 -3.04 2.04
CA ALA A 202 -18.94 -4.48 2.09
C ALA A 202 -18.53 -5.03 0.71
N ALA A 203 -17.59 -5.96 0.68
CA ALA A 203 -17.35 -6.77 -0.50
C ALA A 203 -18.53 -7.74 -0.71
N ASP A 204 -18.89 -8.00 -1.96
CA ASP A 204 -19.92 -8.98 -2.31
C ASP A 204 -19.45 -10.40 -1.94
N SER A 205 -18.15 -10.67 -2.15
CA SER A 205 -17.48 -11.86 -1.66
C SER A 205 -16.12 -11.47 -1.05
N LEU A 206 -15.77 -12.15 0.03
CA LEU A 206 -14.47 -12.04 0.69
C LEU A 206 -14.03 -13.45 1.11
N GLU A 207 -13.31 -14.10 0.24
CA GLU A 207 -13.01 -15.53 0.32
C GLU A 207 -11.50 -15.77 0.38
N VAL A 208 -11.13 -16.88 1.04
CA VAL A 208 -9.74 -17.35 1.00
C VAL A 208 -9.44 -17.86 -0.41
N LEU A 209 -8.49 -17.21 -1.07
CA LEU A 209 -8.07 -17.57 -2.42
C LEU A 209 -6.98 -18.64 -2.41
N ALA A 210 -6.01 -18.50 -1.51
CA ALA A 210 -4.91 -19.42 -1.37
C ALA A 210 -4.36 -19.42 0.06
N MET A 211 -3.79 -20.57 0.46
CA MET A 211 -3.06 -20.74 1.70
C MET A 211 -1.60 -21.03 1.36
N ARG A 212 -0.78 -20.00 1.36
CA ARG A 212 0.66 -20.20 1.15
C ARG A 212 1.35 -19.95 2.48
N LYS A 213 1.94 -19.56 3.16
CA LYS A 213 2.49 -19.32 4.51
C LYS A 213 1.57 -18.47 5.39
N GLY A 214 0.37 -18.31 4.95
CA GLY A 214 -0.75 -17.60 5.51
C GLY A 214 -1.81 -17.39 4.44
N PRO A 215 -3.00 -16.93 4.82
CA PRO A 215 -4.12 -16.77 3.90
C PRO A 215 -3.91 -15.58 2.96
N GLN A 216 -4.23 -15.80 1.70
CA GLN A 216 -4.52 -14.75 0.73
C GLN A 216 -6.03 -14.70 0.54
N TYR A 217 -6.61 -13.52 0.52
CA TYR A 217 -8.03 -13.32 0.28
C TYR A 217 -8.28 -12.60 -1.04
N ALA A 218 -9.39 -12.93 -1.69
CA ALA A 218 -9.96 -12.13 -2.76
C ALA A 218 -11.24 -11.46 -2.27
N ALA A 219 -11.28 -10.14 -2.31
CA ALA A 219 -12.50 -9.36 -2.15
C ALA A 219 -13.03 -8.99 -3.52
N THR A 220 -14.34 -9.11 -3.78
CA THR A 220 -14.96 -8.73 -5.05
C THR A 220 -16.05 -7.69 -4.85
N PHE A 221 -16.21 -6.81 -5.85
CA PHE A 221 -17.12 -5.68 -5.83
C PHE A 221 -17.82 -5.59 -7.20
N SER A 222 -19.12 -5.89 -7.26
CA SER A 222 -19.87 -6.03 -8.51
C SER A 222 -20.17 -4.72 -9.22
N GLY A 223 -20.27 -3.63 -8.52
CA GLY A 223 -20.78 -2.36 -9.08
C GLY A 223 -19.77 -1.50 -9.84
N GLY A 224 -18.49 -1.92 -9.95
CA GLY A 224 -17.44 -1.03 -10.45
C GLY A 224 -17.25 0.21 -9.54
N GLY A 225 -16.61 1.27 -10.07
CA GLY A 225 -16.41 2.52 -9.34
C GLY A 225 -15.39 2.44 -8.20
N PRO A 226 -15.34 3.45 -7.33
CA PRO A 226 -14.33 3.52 -6.28
C PRO A 226 -14.63 2.63 -5.08
N VAL A 227 -13.57 2.05 -4.51
CA VAL A 227 -13.55 1.39 -3.20
C VAL A 227 -12.44 2.04 -2.38
N GLU A 228 -12.76 2.52 -1.19
CA GLU A 228 -11.74 3.01 -0.27
C GLU A 228 -11.30 1.90 0.68
N VAL A 229 -9.99 1.74 0.81
CA VAL A 229 -9.38 0.76 1.70
C VAL A 229 -8.52 1.49 2.73
N ALA A 230 -8.77 1.21 3.99
CA ALA A 230 -7.98 1.71 5.11
C ALA A 230 -7.19 0.57 5.73
N ILE A 231 -5.86 0.71 5.82
CA ILE A 231 -4.97 -0.30 6.40
C ILE A 231 -4.23 0.34 7.57
N ALA A 232 -4.60 -0.02 8.78
CA ALA A 232 -3.97 0.46 10.01
C ALA A 232 -2.98 -0.59 10.54
N LEU A 233 -1.80 -0.12 10.97
CA LEU A 233 -0.74 -0.96 11.52
C LEU A 233 -0.43 -0.63 12.98
N SER A 234 -0.04 -1.65 13.73
CA SER A 234 0.47 -1.55 15.09
C SER A 234 1.56 -2.59 15.33
N SER A 235 2.66 -2.17 15.96
CA SER A 235 3.71 -3.09 16.42
C SER A 235 3.38 -3.77 17.77
N ARG A 236 2.24 -3.45 18.39
CA ARG A 236 1.89 -3.91 19.74
C ARG A 236 0.76 -4.95 19.75
N SER A 237 -0.40 -4.58 19.22
CA SER A 237 -1.60 -5.43 19.25
C SER A 237 -2.57 -5.10 18.15
N THR A 238 -3.49 -6.01 17.87
CA THR A 238 -4.61 -5.81 16.93
C THR A 238 -5.53 -4.69 17.40
N ASP A 239 -5.85 -4.62 18.70
CA ASP A 239 -6.62 -3.50 19.28
C ASP A 239 -5.89 -2.17 19.11
N GLY A 240 -4.55 -2.18 19.17
CA GLY A 240 -3.73 -1.01 18.84
C GLY A 240 -3.91 -0.56 17.39
N ALA A 241 -4.03 -1.50 16.45
CA ALA A 241 -4.31 -1.19 15.05
C ALA A 241 -5.75 -0.67 14.86
N GLU A 242 -6.73 -1.23 15.57
CA GLU A 242 -8.13 -0.76 15.55
C GLU A 242 -8.24 0.68 16.02
N ARG A 243 -7.66 1.02 17.17
CA ARG A 243 -7.63 2.42 17.65
C ARG A 243 -7.01 3.38 16.63
N ARG A 244 -5.91 3.00 15.98
CA ARG A 244 -5.26 3.86 14.96
C ARG A 244 -6.10 4.06 13.72
N ARG A 245 -6.89 3.05 13.36
CA ARG A 245 -7.87 3.17 12.28
C ARG A 245 -8.97 4.19 12.67
N ASP A 246 -9.49 4.12 13.89
CA ASP A 246 -10.55 4.99 14.38
C ASP A 246 -10.07 6.44 14.52
N GLU A 247 -8.92 6.70 15.15
CA GLU A 247 -8.27 8.01 15.22
C GLU A 247 -8.04 8.63 13.83
N GLY A 248 -7.60 7.81 12.86
CA GLY A 248 -7.42 8.26 11.48
C GLY A 248 -8.73 8.55 10.74
N THR A 249 -9.84 7.98 11.16
CA THR A 249 -11.16 8.24 10.59
C THR A 249 -11.74 9.55 11.10
N GLU A 250 -11.53 9.87 12.37
CA GLU A 250 -11.95 11.15 12.99
C GLU A 250 -11.14 12.34 12.46
N ALA A 251 -9.83 12.15 12.22
CA ALA A 251 -8.97 13.16 11.60
C ALA A 251 -9.24 13.42 10.09
N GLY A 252 -10.10 12.75 9.54
CA GLY A 252 -11.02 12.77 8.43
C GLY A 252 -10.68 13.35 7.11
N GLY A 253 -9.88 12.89 6.24
CA GLY A 253 -9.86 13.26 4.82
C GLY A 253 -10.23 12.07 3.94
N LYS A 254 -11.27 12.17 3.13
CA LYS A 254 -11.44 11.33 1.94
C LYS A 254 -10.25 11.58 1.03
N VAL A 255 -9.72 10.53 0.39
CA VAL A 255 -8.75 10.70 -0.70
C VAL A 255 -9.47 11.46 -1.81
N SER A 256 -9.22 12.78 -1.90
CA SER A 256 -9.82 13.60 -2.95
C SER A 256 -8.90 13.60 -4.17
N ALA A 257 -9.48 13.41 -5.34
CA ALA A 257 -8.76 13.50 -6.61
C ALA A 257 -8.21 14.92 -6.82
N GLY A 258 -6.88 15.05 -6.81
CA GLY A 258 -6.19 16.30 -7.18
C GLY A 258 -5.42 16.97 -6.04
N ALA A 259 -4.58 17.93 -6.37
CA ALA A 259 -3.68 18.71 -5.49
C ALA A 259 -4.35 19.37 -4.24
N SER A 260 -5.67 19.31 -4.13
CA SER A 260 -6.47 19.69 -2.97
C SER A 260 -6.34 18.73 -1.79
N ALA A 261 -5.96 17.47 -2.01
CA ALA A 261 -5.89 16.44 -0.95
C ALA A 261 -4.85 16.77 0.13
N VAL A 262 -3.75 17.43 -0.25
CA VAL A 262 -2.68 17.82 0.69
C VAL A 262 -3.17 18.92 1.66
N ARG A 263 -4.16 19.71 1.28
CA ARG A 263 -4.67 20.81 2.11
C ARG A 263 -5.68 20.38 3.17
N SER A 264 -6.36 19.26 3.00
CA SER A 264 -7.36 18.78 3.98
C SER A 264 -6.76 17.97 5.14
N TRP A 265 -5.49 17.63 5.05
CA TRP A 265 -4.75 16.91 6.10
C TRP A 265 -4.05 17.89 7.05
N ARG A 266 -4.77 18.89 7.57
CA ARG A 266 -4.21 19.75 8.61
C ARG A 266 -3.98 18.92 9.86
N VAL A 267 -2.77 19.08 10.37
CA VAL A 267 -2.30 18.57 11.65
C VAL A 267 -3.19 19.17 12.74
N GLY A 268 -3.86 18.30 13.53
CA GLY A 268 -4.26 18.62 14.88
C GLY A 268 -3.11 18.25 15.79
#